data_647e2108ddfda64e34104bf16d0ffdae
#
_entry.id   647e2108ddfda64e34104bf16d0ffdae
#
_cell.length_a   1.000
_cell.length_b   1.000
_cell.length_c   1.000
_cell.angle_alpha   90.00
_cell.angle_beta   90.00
_cell.angle_gamma   90.00
#
_symmetry.space_group_name_H-M   'P 1'
#
loop_
_entity.id
_entity.type
_entity.pdbx_description
1 polymer ?
#
loop_
_entity_poly.entity_id
_entity_poly.type
_entity_poly.pdbx_seq_one_letter_code
_entity_poly.pdbx_strand_id
1 'polypeptide(L)'
;FICKNLSIKNQSSNLLELYCGCGTFTLPLSKYFNYVFATENNRKAISHLHSSIKKNNFKNINIARLSDLETIEAFGGKTFRRLNNFDLKSYKFDTILVDPPRSGLSPESIDFIKKFEQIIYISCNSETFFRDLKLLNKKINKSAIFDQFVNTQHIELIGILND
;
A
#
# COMPACT_ATOMS: atom_id res chain seq x y z
N PHE A 1 0.11 -14.02 -6.49
CA PHE A 1 1.26 -13.42 -7.17
C PHE A 1 2.16 -12.67 -6.18
N ILE A 2 1.66 -11.63 -5.50
CA ILE A 2 2.47 -10.78 -4.61
C ILE A 2 3.25 -11.63 -3.61
N CYS A 3 2.59 -12.44 -2.79
CA CYS A 3 3.23 -13.25 -1.74
C CYS A 3 4.36 -14.16 -2.22
N LYS A 4 4.29 -14.62 -3.47
CA LYS A 4 5.33 -15.50 -4.07
C LYS A 4 6.54 -14.73 -4.63
N ASN A 5 6.42 -13.42 -4.77
CA ASN A 5 7.41 -12.56 -5.45
C ASN A 5 7.95 -11.43 -4.55
N LEU A 6 7.58 -11.43 -3.27
CA LEU A 6 8.14 -10.48 -2.30
C LEU A 6 9.63 -10.72 -2.12
N SER A 7 10.41 -9.66 -2.23
CA SER A 7 11.84 -9.66 -1.85
C SER A 7 11.96 -9.26 -0.38
N ILE A 8 11.59 -10.16 0.52
CA ILE A 8 11.73 -9.92 1.97
C ILE A 8 13.18 -10.19 2.35
N LYS A 9 13.96 -9.12 2.51
CA LYS A 9 15.38 -9.21 2.85
C LYS A 9 15.63 -9.73 4.28
N ASN A 10 14.67 -9.51 5.19
CA ASN A 10 14.75 -9.91 6.61
C ASN A 10 13.36 -10.12 7.20
N GLN A 11 13.24 -10.92 8.25
CA GLN A 11 12.01 -11.07 9.06
C GLN A 11 11.58 -9.77 9.79
N SER A 12 12.36 -8.69 9.67
CA SER A 12 12.09 -7.36 10.25
C SER A 12 11.51 -6.34 9.26
N SER A 13 11.21 -6.73 8.02
CA SER A 13 10.61 -5.83 7.03
C SER A 13 9.22 -5.37 7.44
N ASN A 14 8.94 -4.07 7.27
CA ASN A 14 7.64 -3.47 7.57
C ASN A 14 6.98 -2.94 6.30
N LEU A 15 5.66 -3.09 6.24
CA LEU A 15 4.84 -2.66 5.12
C LEU A 15 4.05 -1.40 5.46
N LEU A 16 4.17 -0.38 4.62
CA LEU A 16 3.21 0.71 4.53
C LEU A 16 2.23 0.40 3.39
N GLU A 17 0.93 0.50 3.64
CA GLU A 17 -0.10 0.34 2.61
C GLU A 17 -0.95 1.59 2.51
N LEU A 18 -1.00 2.20 1.33
CA LEU A 18 -1.91 3.30 1.01
C LEU A 18 -3.10 2.76 0.22
N TYR A 19 -4.27 3.38 0.41
CA TYR A 19 -5.52 2.99 -0.24
C TYR A 19 -5.95 1.55 0.08
N CYS A 20 -5.79 1.13 1.34
CA CYS A 20 -5.96 -0.27 1.73
C CYS A 20 -7.41 -0.79 1.66
N GLY A 21 -8.39 0.08 1.45
CA GLY A 21 -9.79 -0.30 1.38
C GLY A 21 -10.26 -1.11 2.59
N CYS A 22 -10.89 -2.24 2.35
CA CYS A 22 -11.33 -3.17 3.40
C CYS A 22 -10.24 -4.17 3.83
N GLY A 23 -8.99 -4.02 3.34
CA GLY A 23 -7.87 -4.85 3.72
C GLY A 23 -7.65 -6.09 2.87
N THR A 24 -8.04 -6.04 1.61
CA THR A 24 -7.87 -7.13 0.64
C THR A 24 -6.41 -7.61 0.57
N PHE A 25 -5.46 -6.69 0.61
CA PHE A 25 -4.04 -6.99 0.61
C PHE A 25 -3.44 -6.94 2.02
N THR A 26 -3.88 -6.02 2.87
CA THR A 26 -3.41 -5.85 4.26
C THR A 26 -3.40 -7.17 5.03
N LEU A 27 -4.54 -7.87 5.06
CA LEU A 27 -4.69 -9.07 5.89
C LEU A 27 -3.80 -10.23 5.43
N PRO A 28 -3.79 -10.65 4.16
CA PRO A 28 -2.92 -11.74 3.71
C PRO A 28 -1.44 -11.37 3.76
N LEU A 29 -1.07 -10.12 3.47
CA LEU A 29 0.33 -9.68 3.45
C LEU A 29 0.91 -9.53 4.86
N SER A 30 0.10 -9.27 5.88
CA SER A 30 0.59 -9.14 7.27
C SER A 30 1.37 -10.36 7.77
N LYS A 31 1.16 -11.54 7.17
CA LYS A 31 1.89 -12.78 7.50
C LYS A 31 3.35 -12.76 7.04
N TYR A 32 3.69 -11.86 6.12
CA TYR A 32 5.02 -11.76 5.52
C TYR A 32 5.84 -10.60 6.05
N PHE A 33 5.23 -9.72 6.84
CA PHE A 33 5.87 -8.54 7.40
C PHE A 33 5.84 -8.58 8.93
N ASN A 34 6.90 -8.04 9.53
CA ASN A 34 6.94 -7.87 10.98
C ASN A 34 5.83 -6.94 11.46
N TYR A 35 5.60 -5.86 10.69
CA TYR A 35 4.59 -4.86 11.00
C TYR A 35 3.97 -4.29 9.73
N VAL A 36 2.67 -4.02 9.78
CA VAL A 36 1.90 -3.38 8.71
C VAL A 36 1.21 -2.13 9.23
N PHE A 37 1.43 -1.01 8.58
CA PHE A 37 0.65 0.20 8.77
C PHE A 37 -0.15 0.48 7.50
N ALA A 38 -1.48 0.50 7.60
CA ALA A 38 -2.35 0.67 6.45
C ALA A 38 -3.25 1.89 6.59
N THR A 39 -3.40 2.66 5.52
CA THR A 39 -4.20 3.88 5.49
C THR A 39 -5.26 3.85 4.40
N GLU A 40 -6.43 4.41 4.72
CA GLU A 40 -7.58 4.51 3.84
C GLU A 40 -8.43 5.72 4.27
N ASN A 41 -8.94 6.49 3.32
CA ASN A 41 -9.76 7.67 3.64
C ASN A 41 -11.24 7.33 3.87
N ASN A 42 -11.73 6.25 3.28
CA ASN A 42 -13.13 5.83 3.40
C ASN A 42 -13.43 5.28 4.81
N ARG A 43 -14.31 5.97 5.54
CA ARG A 43 -14.68 5.62 6.92
C ARG A 43 -15.29 4.21 7.04
N LYS A 44 -16.13 3.81 6.07
CA LYS A 44 -16.79 2.49 6.10
C LYS A 44 -15.77 1.37 5.86
N ALA A 45 -14.88 1.54 4.89
CA ALA A 45 -13.83 0.58 4.58
C ALA A 45 -12.90 0.34 5.79
N ILE A 46 -12.41 1.41 6.42
CA ILE A 46 -11.60 1.32 7.65
C ILE A 46 -12.36 0.62 8.79
N SER A 47 -13.65 0.89 8.96
CA SER A 47 -14.45 0.21 10.00
C SER A 47 -14.55 -1.29 9.76
N HIS A 48 -14.73 -1.71 8.50
CA HIS A 48 -14.75 -3.13 8.14
C HIS A 48 -13.39 -3.79 8.35
N LEU A 49 -12.31 -3.13 7.93
CA LEU A 49 -10.95 -3.63 8.16
C LEU A 49 -10.65 -3.79 9.65
N HIS A 50 -10.99 -2.80 10.47
CA HIS A 50 -10.83 -2.86 11.92
C HIS A 50 -11.56 -4.05 12.54
N SER A 51 -12.80 -4.31 12.11
CA SER A 51 -13.59 -5.45 12.56
C SER A 51 -12.95 -6.78 12.15
N SER A 52 -12.42 -6.86 10.93
CA SER A 52 -11.72 -8.04 10.42
C SER A 52 -10.42 -8.33 11.17
N ILE A 53 -9.62 -7.29 11.46
CA ILE A 53 -8.39 -7.40 12.27
C ILE A 53 -8.72 -7.96 13.65
N LYS A 54 -9.74 -7.38 14.31
CA LYS A 54 -10.17 -7.81 15.66
C LYS A 54 -10.69 -9.25 15.65
N LYS A 55 -11.57 -9.59 14.70
CA LYS A 55 -12.18 -10.94 14.59
C LYS A 55 -11.13 -12.03 14.38
N ASN A 56 -10.10 -11.75 13.59
CA ASN A 56 -9.05 -12.71 13.25
C ASN A 56 -7.79 -12.57 14.13
N ASN A 57 -7.83 -11.69 15.14
CA ASN A 57 -6.78 -11.53 16.15
C ASN A 57 -5.40 -11.16 15.56
N PHE A 58 -5.34 -10.38 14.49
CA PHE A 58 -4.08 -9.85 13.96
C PHE A 58 -3.45 -8.87 14.97
N LYS A 59 -2.16 -9.07 15.28
CA LYS A 59 -1.44 -8.28 16.29
C LYS A 59 -0.44 -7.28 15.68
N ASN A 60 -0.06 -7.50 14.44
CA ASN A 60 0.98 -6.72 13.75
C ASN A 60 0.42 -5.75 12.71
N ILE A 61 -0.89 -5.43 12.76
CA ILE A 61 -1.52 -4.50 11.84
C ILE A 61 -2.05 -3.30 12.63
N ASN A 62 -1.60 -2.10 12.26
CA ASN A 62 -2.24 -0.85 12.64
C ASN A 62 -2.84 -0.17 11.42
N ILE A 63 -3.97 0.49 11.64
CA ILE A 63 -4.71 1.19 10.57
C ILE A 63 -5.06 2.60 11.01
N ALA A 64 -5.06 3.52 10.05
CA ALA A 64 -5.52 4.88 10.28
C ALA A 64 -6.39 5.38 9.13
N ARG A 65 -7.42 6.15 9.46
CA ARG A 65 -8.23 6.83 8.45
C ARG A 65 -7.53 8.10 7.99
N LEU A 66 -6.65 7.96 6.99
CA LEU A 66 -5.90 9.05 6.38
C LEU A 66 -5.96 8.92 4.85
N SER A 67 -5.96 10.06 4.15
CA SER A 67 -5.65 10.06 2.72
C SER A 67 -4.14 9.81 2.51
N ASP A 68 -3.74 9.61 1.25
CA ASP A 68 -2.34 9.54 0.87
C ASP A 68 -1.56 10.81 1.27
N LEU A 69 -2.10 11.99 0.97
CA LEU A 69 -1.47 13.27 1.35
C LEU A 69 -1.38 13.45 2.86
N GLU A 70 -2.44 13.12 3.61
CA GLU A 70 -2.41 13.16 5.07
C GLU A 70 -1.39 12.16 5.64
N THR A 71 -1.23 11.01 4.99
CA THR A 71 -0.20 10.02 5.38
C THR A 71 1.20 10.58 5.14
N ILE A 72 1.44 11.21 3.99
CA ILE A 72 2.73 11.87 3.67
C ILE A 72 3.03 12.97 4.70
N GLU A 73 2.05 13.83 5.01
CA GLU A 73 2.20 14.86 6.03
C GLU A 73 2.51 14.28 7.42
N ALA A 74 1.89 13.14 7.77
CA ALA A 74 2.15 12.46 9.04
C ALA A 74 3.59 11.92 9.12
N PHE A 75 4.12 11.36 8.03
CA PHE A 75 5.53 11.00 7.92
C PHE A 75 6.47 12.21 7.99
N GLY A 76 5.99 13.38 7.53
CA GLY A 76 6.67 14.67 7.70
C GLY A 76 6.63 15.23 9.13
N GLY A 77 5.90 14.58 10.05
CA GLY A 77 5.81 14.96 11.46
C GLY A 77 4.53 15.69 11.85
N LYS A 78 3.57 15.87 10.93
CA LYS A 78 2.26 16.43 11.25
C LYS A 78 1.46 15.41 12.07
N THR A 79 0.87 15.86 13.17
CA THR A 79 0.06 15.00 14.04
C THR A 79 -1.40 14.98 13.60
N PHE A 80 -2.01 13.81 13.62
CA PHE A 80 -3.43 13.62 13.35
C PHE A 80 -4.07 12.83 14.49
N ARG A 81 -5.22 13.29 15.03
CA ARG A 81 -5.95 12.55 16.07
C ARG A 81 -6.28 11.10 15.66
N ARG A 82 -6.41 10.86 14.35
CA ARG A 82 -6.74 9.55 13.77
C ARG A 82 -5.57 8.54 13.80
N LEU A 83 -4.37 8.99 14.12
CA LEU A 83 -3.22 8.12 14.37
C LEU A 83 -3.28 7.43 15.74
N ASN A 84 -4.20 7.86 16.64
CA ASN A 84 -4.36 7.24 17.96
C ASN A 84 -3.04 7.09 18.73
N ASN A 85 -2.20 8.13 18.69
CA ASN A 85 -0.84 8.15 19.28
C ASN A 85 0.15 7.15 18.69
N PHE A 86 -0.15 6.57 17.51
CA PHE A 86 0.80 5.72 16.82
C PHE A 86 1.99 6.55 16.32
N ASP A 87 3.19 6.18 16.78
CA ASP A 87 4.42 6.85 16.37
C ASP A 87 4.99 6.20 15.10
N LEU A 88 4.71 6.83 13.95
CA LEU A 88 5.23 6.39 12.65
C LEU A 88 6.76 6.37 12.58
N LYS A 89 7.44 7.21 13.37
CA LYS A 89 8.91 7.32 13.37
C LYS A 89 9.60 6.16 14.07
N SER A 90 8.88 5.44 14.91
CA SER A 90 9.40 4.25 15.60
C SER A 90 9.58 3.06 14.65
N TYR A 91 9.08 3.14 13.42
CA TYR A 91 9.13 2.04 12.46
C TYR A 91 9.82 2.48 11.17
N LYS A 92 10.80 1.71 10.74
CA LYS A 92 11.35 1.83 9.38
C LYS A 92 10.49 0.99 8.45
N PHE A 93 9.79 1.64 7.53
CA PHE A 93 9.07 0.98 6.44
C PHE A 93 9.98 0.91 5.22
N ASP A 94 10.30 -0.29 4.78
CA ASP A 94 11.13 -0.55 3.59
C ASP A 94 10.30 -0.90 2.35
N THR A 95 9.09 -1.40 2.57
CA THR A 95 8.16 -1.78 1.51
C THR A 95 6.89 -0.92 1.56
N ILE A 96 6.44 -0.47 0.39
CA ILE A 96 5.15 0.19 0.26
C ILE A 96 4.27 -0.53 -0.76
N LEU A 97 2.97 -0.68 -0.42
CA LEU A 97 1.94 -1.13 -1.35
C LEU A 97 0.98 0.01 -1.61
N VAL A 98 0.64 0.21 -2.89
CA VAL A 98 -0.34 1.20 -3.33
C VAL A 98 -1.34 0.58 -4.31
N ASP A 99 -2.62 0.87 -4.09
CA ASP A 99 -3.74 0.50 -4.97
C ASP A 99 -4.60 1.77 -5.20
N PRO A 100 -4.06 2.76 -5.95
CA PRO A 100 -4.69 4.06 -6.09
C PRO A 100 -5.96 3.99 -6.95
N PRO A 101 -6.80 5.05 -6.91
CA PRO A 101 -7.93 5.18 -7.80
C PRO A 101 -7.48 5.26 -9.28
N ARG A 102 -8.43 5.17 -10.21
CA ARG A 102 -8.18 5.20 -11.67
C ARG A 102 -7.37 6.40 -12.16
N SER A 103 -7.35 7.51 -11.44
CA SER A 103 -6.53 8.69 -11.73
C SER A 103 -5.03 8.46 -11.53
N GLY A 104 -4.66 7.37 -10.87
CA GLY A 104 -3.27 7.07 -10.48
C GLY A 104 -2.81 7.89 -9.29
N LEU A 105 -1.50 8.00 -9.13
CA LEU A 105 -0.85 8.70 -8.03
C LEU A 105 -0.70 10.20 -8.30
N SER A 106 -0.75 11.01 -7.24
CA SER A 106 -0.39 12.42 -7.29
C SER A 106 1.14 12.61 -7.37
N PRO A 107 1.64 13.77 -7.83
CA PRO A 107 3.07 14.06 -7.82
C PRO A 107 3.70 13.89 -6.43
N GLU A 108 3.03 14.35 -5.38
CA GLU A 108 3.48 14.24 -4.00
C GLU A 108 3.58 12.78 -3.56
N SER A 109 2.60 11.95 -3.96
CA SER A 109 2.60 10.52 -3.68
C SER A 109 3.74 9.81 -4.42
N ILE A 110 3.99 10.16 -5.68
CA ILE A 110 5.14 9.65 -6.45
C ILE A 110 6.46 9.98 -5.71
N ASP A 111 6.64 11.24 -5.31
CA ASP A 111 7.87 11.68 -4.62
C ASP A 111 8.08 11.04 -3.25
N PHE A 112 7.01 10.65 -2.59
CA PHE A 112 7.06 9.91 -1.34
C PHE A 112 7.36 8.42 -1.57
N ILE A 113 6.63 7.79 -2.48
CA ILE A 113 6.66 6.34 -2.75
C ILE A 113 8.02 5.91 -3.29
N LYS A 114 8.65 6.71 -4.16
CA LYS A 114 9.97 6.37 -4.74
C LYS A 114 11.11 6.23 -3.74
N LYS A 115 10.92 6.66 -2.47
CA LYS A 115 11.91 6.53 -1.39
C LYS A 115 11.98 5.13 -0.78
N PHE A 116 10.99 4.28 -1.05
CA PHE A 116 10.93 2.92 -0.51
C PHE A 116 11.80 1.97 -1.33
N GLU A 117 12.42 1.02 -0.66
CA GLU A 117 13.29 0.01 -1.29
C GLU A 117 12.49 -0.91 -2.22
N GLN A 118 11.27 -1.29 -1.82
CA GLN A 118 10.36 -2.10 -2.61
C GLN A 118 9.00 -1.42 -2.74
N ILE A 119 8.47 -1.36 -3.95
CA ILE A 119 7.13 -0.83 -4.24
C ILE A 119 6.29 -1.95 -4.85
N ILE A 120 5.12 -2.18 -4.30
CA ILE A 120 4.08 -3.04 -4.85
C ILE A 120 2.99 -2.10 -5.37
N TYR A 121 2.87 -2.00 -6.69
CA TYR A 121 1.90 -1.12 -7.33
C TYR A 121 0.81 -1.93 -8.02
N ILE A 122 -0.44 -1.73 -7.61
CA ILE A 122 -1.64 -2.35 -8.16
C ILE A 122 -2.44 -1.26 -8.87
N SER A 123 -3.03 -1.56 -10.02
CA SER A 123 -3.84 -0.58 -10.75
C SER A 123 -4.84 -1.24 -11.69
N CYS A 124 -6.05 -0.74 -11.70
CA CYS A 124 -7.09 -1.08 -12.68
C CYS A 124 -7.09 -0.19 -13.92
N ASN A 125 -6.09 0.68 -14.11
CA ASN A 125 -5.95 1.56 -15.27
C ASN A 125 -4.52 1.51 -15.81
N SER A 126 -4.35 0.94 -17.00
CA SER A 126 -3.05 0.76 -17.64
C SER A 126 -2.35 2.09 -17.98
N GLU A 127 -3.10 3.11 -18.42
CA GLU A 127 -2.52 4.39 -18.80
C GLU A 127 -1.83 5.09 -17.63
N THR A 128 -2.56 5.20 -16.50
CA THR A 128 -2.01 5.81 -15.29
C THR A 128 -0.93 4.93 -14.66
N PHE A 129 -1.06 3.61 -14.73
CA PHE A 129 -0.02 2.68 -14.29
C PHE A 129 1.32 2.93 -15.00
N PHE A 130 1.33 2.96 -16.33
CA PHE A 130 2.56 3.18 -17.08
C PHE A 130 3.09 4.61 -16.97
N ARG A 131 2.21 5.62 -16.83
CA ARG A 131 2.61 6.99 -16.50
C ARG A 131 3.37 7.04 -15.18
N ASP A 132 2.79 6.47 -14.14
CA ASP A 132 3.34 6.51 -12.78
C ASP A 132 4.63 5.68 -12.66
N LEU A 133 4.72 4.54 -13.34
CA LEU A 133 5.97 3.76 -13.41
C LEU A 133 7.14 4.57 -13.97
N LYS A 134 6.90 5.36 -15.03
CA LYS A 134 7.94 6.23 -15.59
C LYS A 134 8.40 7.29 -14.58
N LEU A 135 7.45 7.86 -13.80
CA LEU A 135 7.75 8.87 -12.78
C LEU A 135 8.46 8.27 -11.55
N LEU A 136 8.11 7.06 -11.15
CA LEU A 136 8.77 6.33 -10.06
C LEU A 136 10.22 6.01 -10.41
N ASN A 137 10.54 5.81 -11.70
CA ASN A 137 11.90 5.56 -12.21
C ASN A 137 12.64 4.42 -11.47
N LYS A 138 11.92 3.33 -11.18
CA LYS A 138 12.46 2.12 -10.55
C LYS A 138 12.36 0.93 -11.50
N LYS A 139 13.22 -0.07 -11.29
CA LYS A 139 13.21 -1.28 -12.09
C LYS A 139 12.00 -2.15 -11.75
N ILE A 140 11.24 -2.56 -12.77
CA ILE A 140 10.19 -3.56 -12.60
C ILE A 140 10.85 -4.94 -12.49
N ASN A 141 10.75 -5.54 -11.33
CA ASN A 141 11.31 -6.87 -11.05
C ASN A 141 10.36 -7.96 -11.50
N LYS A 142 9.08 -7.78 -11.20
CA LYS A 142 7.99 -8.71 -11.56
C LYS A 142 6.75 -7.93 -11.91
N SER A 143 5.99 -8.44 -12.86
CA SER A 143 4.67 -7.91 -13.19
C SER A 143 3.69 -9.03 -13.49
N ALA A 144 2.42 -8.74 -13.32
CA ALA A 144 1.32 -9.63 -13.69
C ALA A 144 0.11 -8.81 -14.16
N ILE A 145 -0.68 -9.43 -15.03
CA ILE A 145 -1.94 -8.92 -15.53
C ILE A 145 -3.02 -9.92 -15.11
N PHE A 146 -4.11 -9.41 -14.55
CA PHE A 146 -5.26 -10.21 -14.17
C PHE A 146 -6.51 -9.71 -14.90
N ASP A 147 -7.10 -10.57 -15.71
CA ASP A 147 -8.39 -10.34 -16.35
C ASP A 147 -9.49 -10.89 -15.43
N GLN A 148 -9.93 -10.06 -14.48
CA GLN A 148 -10.96 -10.43 -13.49
C GLN A 148 -12.28 -9.72 -13.70
N PHE A 149 -12.36 -8.80 -14.66
CA PHE A 149 -13.57 -8.03 -14.96
C PHE A 149 -14.23 -8.54 -16.23
N VAL A 150 -14.89 -9.70 -16.12
CA VAL A 150 -15.52 -10.40 -17.25
C VAL A 150 -16.39 -9.47 -18.09
N ASN A 151 -16.27 -9.55 -19.43
CA ASN A 151 -17.00 -8.75 -20.41
C ASN A 151 -16.75 -7.23 -20.32
N THR A 152 -15.61 -6.80 -19.80
CA THR A 152 -15.17 -5.41 -19.80
C THR A 152 -13.77 -5.28 -20.41
N GLN A 153 -13.34 -4.06 -20.71
CA GLN A 153 -11.96 -3.76 -21.12
C GLN A 153 -11.02 -3.53 -19.93
N HIS A 154 -11.49 -3.77 -18.71
CA HIS A 154 -10.71 -3.51 -17.50
C HIS A 154 -9.87 -4.72 -17.12
N ILE A 155 -8.62 -4.46 -16.84
CA ILE A 155 -7.64 -5.42 -16.32
C ILE A 155 -7.04 -4.88 -15.03
N GLU A 156 -6.57 -5.79 -14.19
CA GLU A 156 -5.79 -5.43 -13.00
C GLU A 156 -4.30 -5.68 -13.30
N LEU A 157 -3.49 -4.67 -13.07
CA LEU A 157 -2.05 -4.72 -13.27
C LEU A 157 -1.36 -4.73 -11.90
N ILE A 158 -0.33 -5.56 -11.77
CA ILE A 158 0.52 -5.55 -10.58
C ILE A 158 1.97 -5.42 -11.03
N GLY A 159 2.68 -4.45 -10.45
CA GLY A 159 4.12 -4.30 -10.58
C GLY A 159 4.80 -4.41 -9.23
N ILE A 160 5.90 -5.17 -9.16
CA ILE A 160 6.83 -5.17 -8.02
C ILE A 160 8.12 -4.52 -8.51
N LEU A 161 8.44 -3.37 -7.91
CA LEU A 161 9.56 -2.54 -8.28
C LEU A 161 10.58 -2.51 -7.13
N ASN A 162 11.85 -2.56 -7.47
CA ASN A 162 12.96 -2.43 -6.53
C ASN A 162 14.01 -1.45 -7.11
N ASP A 163 14.96 -1.08 -6.29
CA ASP A 163 16.16 -0.34 -6.74
C ASP A 163 17.04 -1.19 -7.66
#